data_7a35ffc7824194ca3afa3cb7444d67ff
#
_entry.id   7a35ffc7824194ca3afa3cb7444d67ff
#
_cell.length_a   1.000
_cell.length_b   1.000
_cell.length_c   1.000
_cell.angle_alpha   90.00
_cell.angle_beta   90.00
_cell.angle_gamma   90.00
#
_symmetry.space_group_name_H-M   'P 1'
#
loop_
_entity.id
_entity.type
_entity.pdbx_description
1 polymer ?
#
loop_
_entity_poly.entity_id
_entity_poly.type
_entity_poly.pdbx_seq_one_letter_code
_entity_poly.pdbx_strand_id
1 'polypeptide(L)'
;TYYIAKYMSEINKEENNNENKEILEKEQEEAVDASDKELNKEIKQKTVEEKLKDSEEKLLRSLAEIENQRRRFEKEIKDAFEFGSFNFAKESLAILDNLQRAKEAIKNDEKLRENKDLDKFLENINIIEKDLISIFERNRIKKVDVKNKKFDPNFHQAMSEIEDDKTEPGTILQELQAGYMLADRLLRPSLVSVSKKKSTKDEENKDKKEAK
;
A
#
# COMPACT_ATOMS: atom_id res chain seq x y z
N THR A 1 82.45 -5.08 -66.45
CA THR A 1 81.31 -4.16 -66.74
C THR A 1 79.98 -4.77 -66.35
N TYR A 2 79.76 -6.08 -66.42
CA TYR A 2 78.44 -6.74 -66.12
C TYR A 2 78.10 -6.71 -64.65
N TYR A 3 79.06 -6.88 -63.71
CA TYR A 3 78.82 -6.86 -62.26
C TYR A 3 78.44 -5.48 -61.73
N ILE A 4 78.96 -4.40 -62.29
CA ILE A 4 78.65 -3.05 -61.87
C ILE A 4 77.19 -2.68 -62.25
N ALA A 5 76.76 -3.09 -63.44
CA ALA A 5 75.37 -2.83 -63.89
C ALA A 5 74.33 -3.59 -63.07
N LYS A 6 74.65 -4.80 -62.61
CA LYS A 6 73.75 -5.58 -61.75
C LYS A 6 73.66 -4.98 -60.33
N TYR A 7 74.78 -4.51 -59.80
CA TYR A 7 74.79 -3.88 -58.44
C TYR A 7 74.06 -2.53 -58.44
N MET A 8 74.18 -1.74 -59.49
CA MET A 8 73.47 -0.48 -59.67
C MET A 8 71.95 -0.71 -59.87
N SER A 9 71.51 -1.82 -60.46
CA SER A 9 70.11 -2.16 -60.61
C SER A 9 69.48 -2.68 -59.30
N GLU A 10 70.26 -3.26 -58.39
CA GLU A 10 69.80 -3.68 -57.07
C GLU A 10 69.69 -2.49 -56.14
N ILE A 11 70.63 -1.53 -56.18
CA ILE A 11 70.54 -0.29 -55.36
C ILE A 11 69.34 0.54 -55.80
N ASN A 12 69.10 0.74 -57.08
CA ASN A 12 67.95 1.48 -57.58
C ASN A 12 66.60 0.80 -57.22
N LYS A 13 66.55 -0.54 -57.02
CA LYS A 13 65.34 -1.23 -56.55
C LYS A 13 65.11 -1.06 -55.04
N GLU A 14 66.18 -0.98 -54.27
CA GLU A 14 66.11 -0.73 -52.85
C GLU A 14 65.71 0.74 -52.55
N GLU A 15 66.27 1.69 -53.27
CA GLU A 15 65.89 3.11 -53.14
C GLU A 15 64.42 3.35 -53.56
N ASN A 16 63.96 2.80 -54.68
CA ASN A 16 62.55 2.91 -55.10
C ASN A 16 61.60 2.19 -54.18
N ASN A 17 62.02 1.10 -53.53
CA ASN A 17 61.17 0.43 -52.53
C ASN A 17 61.07 1.21 -51.22
N ASN A 18 62.13 1.93 -50.82
CA ASN A 18 62.08 2.78 -49.61
C ASN A 18 61.26 4.07 -49.86
N GLU A 19 61.41 4.73 -51.01
CA GLU A 19 60.59 5.89 -51.38
C GLU A 19 59.09 5.53 -51.44
N ASN A 20 58.70 4.39 -52.02
CA ASN A 20 57.35 3.94 -52.08
C ASN A 20 56.79 3.56 -50.66
N LYS A 21 57.68 3.10 -49.78
CA LYS A 21 57.27 2.78 -48.41
C LYS A 21 57.02 4.03 -47.56
N GLU A 22 57.88 5.06 -47.70
CA GLU A 22 57.69 6.35 -47.05
C GLU A 22 56.44 7.10 -47.55
N ILE A 23 56.11 6.97 -48.84
CA ILE A 23 54.91 7.57 -49.44
C ILE A 23 53.67 6.87 -48.91
N LEU A 24 53.69 5.51 -48.82
CA LEU A 24 52.59 4.75 -48.29
C LEU A 24 52.36 4.99 -46.76
N GLU A 25 53.47 5.16 -46.00
CA GLU A 25 53.36 5.50 -44.58
C GLU A 25 52.78 6.91 -44.35
N LYS A 26 53.19 7.90 -45.21
CA LYS A 26 52.62 9.25 -45.16
C LYS A 26 51.17 9.31 -45.62
N GLU A 27 50.74 8.55 -46.60
CA GLU A 27 49.36 8.46 -47.06
C GLU A 27 48.49 7.75 -46.00
N GLN A 28 49.03 6.78 -45.22
CA GLN A 28 48.31 6.14 -44.10
C GLN A 28 48.22 7.07 -42.90
N GLU A 29 49.26 7.86 -42.58
CA GLU A 29 49.16 8.87 -41.49
C GLU A 29 48.16 9.98 -41.80
N GLU A 30 48.15 10.47 -43.06
CA GLU A 30 47.18 11.49 -43.50
C GLU A 30 45.74 10.94 -43.54
N ALA A 31 45.55 9.68 -43.91
CA ALA A 31 44.23 9.02 -43.88
C ALA A 31 43.72 8.80 -42.44
N VAL A 32 44.59 8.47 -41.49
CA VAL A 32 44.23 8.32 -40.05
C VAL A 32 43.90 9.69 -39.44
N ASP A 33 44.72 10.74 -39.74
CA ASP A 33 44.42 12.10 -39.23
C ASP A 33 43.15 12.71 -39.87
N ALA A 34 42.84 12.37 -41.12
CA ALA A 34 41.56 12.74 -41.73
C ALA A 34 40.36 12.00 -41.14
N SER A 35 40.51 10.70 -40.82
CA SER A 35 39.45 9.89 -40.17
C SER A 35 39.19 10.33 -38.73
N ASP A 36 40.24 10.66 -37.96
CA ASP A 36 40.11 11.21 -36.63
C ASP A 36 39.52 12.63 -36.61
N LYS A 37 39.79 13.43 -37.63
CA LYS A 37 39.17 14.75 -37.83
C LYS A 37 37.71 14.65 -38.28
N GLU A 38 37.31 13.62 -39.02
CA GLU A 38 35.91 13.36 -39.36
C GLU A 38 35.18 12.76 -38.16
N LEU A 39 35.76 11.84 -37.36
CA LEU A 39 35.19 11.32 -36.13
C LEU A 39 34.96 12.42 -35.06
N ASN A 40 35.87 13.37 -34.96
CA ASN A 40 35.71 14.56 -34.10
C ASN A 40 34.75 15.61 -34.66
N LYS A 41 34.43 15.60 -35.94
CA LYS A 41 33.33 16.42 -36.51
C LYS A 41 31.95 15.80 -36.31
N GLU A 42 31.83 14.50 -36.15
CA GLU A 42 30.56 13.82 -35.82
C GLU A 42 30.20 13.92 -34.34
N ILE A 43 31.12 14.19 -33.41
CA ILE A 43 30.78 14.70 -32.10
C ILE A 43 30.28 16.14 -32.32
N LYS A 44 29.04 16.27 -32.77
CA LYS A 44 28.33 17.55 -32.86
C LYS A 44 28.52 18.26 -31.55
N GLN A 45 29.45 19.22 -31.46
CA GLN A 45 29.52 20.09 -30.31
C GLN A 45 28.17 20.80 -30.24
N LYS A 46 27.33 20.39 -29.32
CA LYS A 46 26.06 21.08 -29.09
C LYS A 46 26.35 22.56 -28.94
N THR A 47 25.64 23.37 -29.69
CA THR A 47 25.76 24.81 -29.55
C THR A 47 25.47 25.25 -28.14
N VAL A 48 25.98 26.37 -27.68
CA VAL A 48 25.68 26.90 -26.36
C VAL A 48 24.16 27.01 -26.13
N GLU A 49 23.42 27.34 -27.19
CA GLU A 49 21.95 27.42 -27.17
C GLU A 49 21.28 26.04 -26.98
N GLU A 50 21.80 24.97 -27.59
CA GLU A 50 21.31 23.61 -27.38
C GLU A 50 21.59 23.15 -25.95
N LYS A 51 22.76 23.44 -25.39
CA LYS A 51 23.08 23.15 -23.99
C LYS A 51 22.19 23.93 -23.02
N LEU A 52 21.87 25.18 -23.34
CA LEU A 52 20.97 26.00 -22.57
C LEU A 52 19.55 25.39 -22.57
N LYS A 53 19.02 25.05 -23.75
CA LYS A 53 17.69 24.38 -23.85
C LYS A 53 17.63 23.06 -23.11
N ASP A 54 18.64 22.21 -23.24
CA ASP A 54 18.71 20.94 -22.47
C ASP A 54 18.71 21.18 -20.97
N SER A 55 19.38 22.26 -20.51
CA SER A 55 19.45 22.62 -19.11
C SER A 55 18.11 23.17 -18.61
N GLU A 56 17.46 24.02 -19.40
CA GLU A 56 16.12 24.55 -19.10
C GLU A 56 15.07 23.43 -19.06
N GLU A 57 15.11 22.49 -20.01
CA GLU A 57 14.19 21.34 -20.01
C GLU A 57 14.39 20.46 -18.78
N LYS A 58 15.65 20.17 -18.40
CA LYS A 58 15.96 19.42 -17.18
C LYS A 58 15.48 20.15 -15.95
N LEU A 59 15.67 21.47 -15.89
CA LEU A 59 15.21 22.30 -14.78
C LEU A 59 13.68 22.28 -14.66
N LEU A 60 12.97 22.46 -15.78
CA LEU A 60 11.49 22.37 -15.81
C LEU A 60 11.00 20.99 -15.35
N ARG A 61 11.64 19.92 -15.83
CA ARG A 61 11.31 18.56 -15.40
C ARG A 61 11.55 18.38 -13.90
N SER A 62 12.70 18.83 -13.38
CA SER A 62 13.00 18.76 -11.95
C SER A 62 12.01 19.56 -11.11
N LEU A 63 11.61 20.75 -11.56
CA LEU A 63 10.60 21.55 -10.88
C LEU A 63 9.23 20.83 -10.86
N ALA A 64 8.83 20.21 -11.96
CA ALA A 64 7.60 19.43 -12.02
C ALA A 64 7.67 18.20 -11.08
N GLU A 65 8.80 17.52 -11.03
CA GLU A 65 9.02 16.40 -10.11
C GLU A 65 8.99 16.85 -8.64
N ILE A 66 9.63 17.98 -8.31
CA ILE A 66 9.61 18.54 -6.95
C ILE A 66 8.17 18.89 -6.54
N GLU A 67 7.39 19.53 -7.42
CA GLU A 67 6.00 19.86 -7.13
C GLU A 67 5.13 18.60 -6.93
N ASN A 68 5.33 17.56 -7.75
CA ASN A 68 4.65 16.29 -7.59
C ASN A 68 5.03 15.59 -6.27
N GLN A 69 6.32 15.61 -5.92
CA GLN A 69 6.79 15.06 -4.65
C GLN A 69 6.25 15.84 -3.46
N ARG A 70 6.22 17.17 -3.56
CA ARG A 70 5.66 18.03 -2.52
C ARG A 70 4.19 17.69 -2.23
N ARG A 71 3.35 17.61 -3.29
CA ARG A 71 1.94 17.23 -3.16
C ARG A 71 1.78 15.84 -2.55
N ARG A 72 2.64 14.92 -2.93
CA ARG A 72 2.64 13.57 -2.37
C ARG A 72 3.00 13.59 -0.89
N PHE A 73 4.07 14.30 -0.49
CA PHE A 73 4.47 14.41 0.90
C PHE A 73 3.43 15.13 1.76
N GLU A 74 2.80 16.18 1.27
CA GLU A 74 1.70 16.85 1.97
C GLU A 74 0.56 15.88 2.29
N LYS A 75 0.22 15.01 1.33
CA LYS A 75 -0.78 13.95 1.53
C LYS A 75 -0.29 12.91 2.54
N GLU A 76 0.95 12.41 2.40
CA GLU A 76 1.52 11.42 3.30
C GLU A 76 1.61 11.95 4.74
N ILE A 77 2.00 13.20 4.94
CA ILE A 77 2.03 13.86 6.25
C ILE A 77 0.62 13.95 6.85
N LYS A 78 -0.36 14.36 6.05
CA LYS A 78 -1.76 14.42 6.47
C LYS A 78 -2.27 13.04 6.87
N ASP A 79 -2.02 12.03 6.05
CA ASP A 79 -2.42 10.65 6.31
C ASP A 79 -1.69 10.09 7.55
N ALA A 80 -0.40 10.38 7.71
CA ALA A 80 0.36 9.98 8.90
C ALA A 80 -0.17 10.64 10.18
N PHE A 81 -0.55 11.92 10.12
CA PHE A 81 -1.15 12.61 11.25
C PHE A 81 -2.54 12.09 11.59
N GLU A 82 -3.36 11.80 10.57
CA GLU A 82 -4.73 11.32 10.74
C GLU A 82 -4.79 9.85 11.23
N PHE A 83 -3.91 8.99 10.71
CA PHE A 83 -3.90 7.55 10.99
C PHE A 83 -2.70 7.07 11.80
N GLY A 84 -1.83 7.96 12.27
CA GLY A 84 -0.66 7.58 13.07
C GLY A 84 -0.99 6.85 14.37
N SER A 85 -2.18 7.11 14.92
CA SER A 85 -2.69 6.44 16.12
C SER A 85 -3.45 5.13 15.84
N PHE A 86 -3.50 4.66 14.58
CA PHE A 86 -4.33 3.52 14.18
C PHE A 86 -4.06 2.25 15.00
N ASN A 87 -2.81 1.87 15.16
CA ASN A 87 -2.44 0.67 15.91
C ASN A 87 -2.77 0.81 17.40
N PHE A 88 -2.45 1.96 17.98
CA PHE A 88 -2.80 2.26 19.38
C PHE A 88 -4.31 2.24 19.59
N ALA A 89 -5.08 2.86 18.70
CA ALA A 89 -6.53 2.87 18.75
C ALA A 89 -7.10 1.44 18.67
N LYS A 90 -6.58 0.61 17.76
CA LYS A 90 -7.00 -0.78 17.59
C LYS A 90 -6.74 -1.62 18.85
N GLU A 91 -5.58 -1.48 19.46
CA GLU A 91 -5.23 -2.19 20.70
C GLU A 91 -6.03 -1.68 21.89
N SER A 92 -6.30 -0.38 21.95
CA SER A 92 -7.11 0.23 23.01
C SER A 92 -8.56 -0.27 23.05
N LEU A 93 -9.09 -0.76 21.92
CA LEU A 93 -10.43 -1.39 21.89
C LEU A 93 -10.52 -2.63 22.79
N ALA A 94 -9.40 -3.33 23.02
CA ALA A 94 -9.37 -4.47 23.92
C ALA A 94 -9.70 -4.09 25.38
N ILE A 95 -9.39 -2.86 25.79
CA ILE A 95 -9.74 -2.35 27.13
C ILE A 95 -11.26 -2.23 27.25
N LEU A 96 -11.91 -1.67 26.24
CA LEU A 96 -13.37 -1.53 26.23
C LEU A 96 -14.07 -2.90 26.20
N ASP A 97 -13.59 -3.84 25.39
CA ASP A 97 -14.12 -5.21 25.35
C ASP A 97 -13.96 -5.93 26.69
N ASN A 98 -12.80 -5.77 27.32
CA ASN A 98 -12.55 -6.36 28.65
C ASN A 98 -13.46 -5.76 29.71
N LEU A 99 -13.71 -4.45 29.65
CA LEU A 99 -14.61 -3.76 30.54
C LEU A 99 -16.06 -4.27 30.40
N GLN A 100 -16.53 -4.42 29.16
CA GLN A 100 -17.87 -4.98 28.88
C GLN A 100 -17.97 -6.43 29.33
N ARG A 101 -16.97 -7.25 29.09
CA ARG A 101 -16.94 -8.65 29.54
C ARG A 101 -16.92 -8.75 31.04
N ALA A 102 -16.15 -7.93 31.74
CA ALA A 102 -16.13 -7.90 33.19
C ALA A 102 -17.49 -7.51 33.76
N LYS A 103 -18.17 -6.52 33.16
CA LYS A 103 -19.51 -6.10 33.55
C LYS A 103 -20.54 -7.22 33.36
N GLU A 104 -20.47 -7.96 32.26
CA GLU A 104 -21.35 -9.11 32.02
C GLU A 104 -21.09 -10.27 33.02
N ALA A 105 -19.81 -10.58 33.24
CA ALA A 105 -19.41 -11.62 34.20
C ALA A 105 -19.93 -11.30 35.61
N ILE A 106 -19.76 -10.04 36.06
CA ILE A 106 -20.24 -9.59 37.37
C ILE A 106 -21.76 -9.65 37.46
N LYS A 107 -22.48 -9.25 36.40
CA LYS A 107 -23.97 -9.35 36.39
C LYS A 107 -24.48 -10.77 36.45
N ASN A 108 -23.73 -11.72 35.89
CA ASN A 108 -24.13 -13.12 35.80
C ASN A 108 -23.63 -13.95 36.99
N ASP A 109 -22.85 -13.38 37.91
CA ASP A 109 -22.36 -14.07 39.11
C ASP A 109 -23.46 -14.08 40.16
N GLU A 110 -23.98 -15.27 40.48
CA GLU A 110 -25.04 -15.48 41.47
C GLU A 110 -24.64 -15.02 42.87
N LYS A 111 -23.35 -15.15 43.23
CA LYS A 111 -22.85 -14.75 44.56
C LYS A 111 -22.82 -13.24 44.76
N LEU A 112 -22.68 -12.49 43.67
CA LEU A 112 -22.61 -11.04 43.70
C LEU A 112 -23.99 -10.39 43.59
N ARG A 113 -25.02 -11.10 43.09
CA ARG A 113 -26.38 -10.58 42.92
C ARG A 113 -27.05 -10.15 44.24
N GLU A 114 -26.69 -10.76 45.36
CA GLU A 114 -27.23 -10.43 46.67
C GLU A 114 -26.55 -9.22 47.34
N ASN A 115 -25.45 -8.71 46.71
CA ASN A 115 -24.70 -7.60 47.28
C ASN A 115 -25.40 -6.26 46.99
N LYS A 116 -25.79 -5.52 48.01
CA LYS A 116 -26.47 -4.21 47.88
C LYS A 116 -25.60 -3.12 47.22
N ASP A 117 -24.29 -3.28 47.18
CA ASP A 117 -23.36 -2.33 46.58
C ASP A 117 -23.05 -2.66 45.12
N LEU A 118 -23.56 -3.78 44.58
CA LEU A 118 -23.32 -4.21 43.19
C LEU A 118 -23.83 -3.17 42.19
N ASP A 119 -25.01 -2.62 42.40
CA ASP A 119 -25.59 -1.63 41.47
C ASP A 119 -24.75 -0.37 41.42
N LYS A 120 -24.24 0.13 42.54
CA LYS A 120 -23.34 1.28 42.58
C LYS A 120 -22.02 0.99 41.90
N PHE A 121 -21.49 -0.22 42.07
CA PHE A 121 -20.26 -0.64 41.39
C PHE A 121 -20.45 -0.71 39.87
N LEU A 122 -21.54 -1.30 39.41
CA LEU A 122 -21.89 -1.35 37.96
C LEU A 122 -22.13 0.04 37.39
N GLU A 123 -22.70 0.96 38.17
CA GLU A 123 -22.88 2.36 37.76
C GLU A 123 -21.51 3.05 37.54
N ASN A 124 -20.58 2.86 38.47
CA ASN A 124 -19.20 3.38 38.31
C ASN A 124 -18.52 2.81 37.08
N ILE A 125 -18.65 1.51 36.78
CA ILE A 125 -18.15 0.90 35.55
C ILE A 125 -18.81 1.54 34.32
N ASN A 126 -20.10 1.81 34.34
CA ASN A 126 -20.80 2.48 33.26
C ASN A 126 -20.28 3.91 33.00
N ILE A 127 -19.93 4.62 34.07
CA ILE A 127 -19.32 5.96 33.94
C ILE A 127 -17.96 5.86 33.23
N ILE A 128 -17.10 4.91 33.65
CA ILE A 128 -15.81 4.68 33.04
C ILE A 128 -15.95 4.30 31.53
N GLU A 129 -16.93 3.43 31.23
CA GLU A 129 -17.24 3.03 29.85
C GLU A 129 -17.64 4.25 28.99
N LYS A 130 -18.53 5.11 29.51
CA LYS A 130 -18.98 6.33 28.82
C LYS A 130 -17.84 7.31 28.61
N ASP A 131 -16.98 7.49 29.61
CA ASP A 131 -15.83 8.38 29.51
C ASP A 131 -14.84 7.88 28.45
N LEU A 132 -14.58 6.56 28.40
CA LEU A 132 -13.72 5.95 27.40
C LEU A 132 -14.29 6.12 25.98
N ILE A 133 -15.59 5.88 25.80
CA ILE A 133 -16.28 6.12 24.53
C ILE A 133 -16.17 7.58 24.11
N SER A 134 -16.38 8.52 25.05
CA SER A 134 -16.24 9.96 24.80
C SER A 134 -14.81 10.35 24.38
N ILE A 135 -13.79 9.72 24.98
CA ILE A 135 -12.40 9.89 24.57
C ILE A 135 -12.18 9.38 23.15
N PHE A 136 -12.74 8.23 22.81
CA PHE A 136 -12.65 7.66 21.46
C PHE A 136 -13.30 8.57 20.42
N GLU A 137 -14.52 9.07 20.69
CA GLU A 137 -15.22 9.99 19.79
C GLU A 137 -14.45 11.28 19.53
N ARG A 138 -13.84 11.86 20.58
CA ARG A 138 -12.96 13.03 20.45
C ARG A 138 -11.73 12.76 19.57
N ASN A 139 -11.23 11.53 19.56
CA ASN A 139 -10.14 11.06 18.73
C ASN A 139 -10.62 10.50 17.38
N ARG A 140 -11.84 10.83 16.93
CA ARG A 140 -12.44 10.38 15.67
C ARG A 140 -12.63 8.87 15.55
N ILE A 141 -12.62 8.15 16.66
CA ILE A 141 -12.95 6.73 16.72
C ILE A 141 -14.46 6.63 16.95
N LYS A 142 -15.17 6.08 15.97
CA LYS A 142 -16.64 5.93 16.03
C LYS A 142 -17.02 4.47 15.99
N LYS A 143 -18.07 4.12 16.76
CA LYS A 143 -18.66 2.79 16.71
C LYS A 143 -19.39 2.60 15.38
N VAL A 144 -19.26 1.42 14.76
CA VAL A 144 -20.05 1.02 13.61
C VAL A 144 -21.49 0.77 14.08
N ASP A 145 -22.45 1.43 13.42
CA ASP A 145 -23.84 1.24 13.73
C ASP A 145 -24.40 0.02 13.02
N VAL A 146 -24.83 -0.97 13.81
CA VAL A 146 -25.34 -2.27 13.31
C VAL A 146 -26.84 -2.47 13.55
N LYS A 147 -27.53 -1.57 14.28
CA LYS A 147 -28.94 -1.76 14.65
C LYS A 147 -29.84 -1.78 13.42
N ASN A 148 -30.56 -2.87 13.21
CA ASN A 148 -31.54 -3.07 12.15
C ASN A 148 -30.96 -2.83 10.72
N LYS A 149 -29.65 -3.02 10.55
CA LYS A 149 -28.99 -2.89 9.25
C LYS A 149 -28.82 -4.26 8.61
N LYS A 150 -28.77 -4.27 7.27
CA LYS A 150 -28.36 -5.43 6.50
C LYS A 150 -26.87 -5.65 6.67
N PHE A 151 -26.46 -6.89 6.59
CA PHE A 151 -25.05 -7.27 6.62
C PHE A 151 -24.29 -6.64 5.47
N ASP A 152 -23.19 -5.96 5.78
CA ASP A 152 -22.24 -5.39 4.81
C ASP A 152 -20.83 -5.93 5.11
N PRO A 153 -20.22 -6.70 4.19
CA PRO A 153 -18.90 -7.27 4.38
C PRO A 153 -17.78 -6.26 4.62
N ASN A 154 -17.98 -5.00 4.22
CA ASN A 154 -16.98 -3.93 4.45
C ASN A 154 -16.88 -3.51 5.92
N PHE A 155 -17.94 -3.65 6.70
CA PHE A 155 -18.01 -3.18 8.07
C PHE A 155 -18.32 -4.28 9.09
N HIS A 156 -18.88 -5.40 8.63
CA HIS A 156 -19.38 -6.47 9.49
C HIS A 156 -18.73 -7.81 9.16
N GLN A 157 -18.55 -8.62 10.18
CA GLN A 157 -18.10 -10.01 10.06
C GLN A 157 -19.16 -10.91 10.68
N ALA A 158 -19.81 -11.73 9.87
CA ALA A 158 -20.78 -12.70 10.36
C ALA A 158 -20.04 -13.86 11.06
N MET A 159 -20.41 -14.12 12.32
CA MET A 159 -19.88 -15.23 13.13
C MET A 159 -20.85 -16.39 13.20
N SER A 160 -22.15 -16.12 13.18
CA SER A 160 -23.20 -17.13 13.23
C SER A 160 -24.43 -16.70 12.44
N GLU A 161 -25.17 -17.68 11.96
CA GLU A 161 -26.49 -17.52 11.36
C GLU A 161 -27.53 -18.02 12.36
N ILE A 162 -28.57 -17.22 12.59
CA ILE A 162 -29.68 -17.56 13.48
C ILE A 162 -30.93 -17.66 12.60
N GLU A 163 -31.64 -18.76 12.75
CA GLU A 163 -32.91 -18.94 12.06
C GLU A 163 -33.98 -18.00 12.67
N ASP A 164 -34.44 -17.05 11.86
CA ASP A 164 -35.51 -16.13 12.23
C ASP A 164 -36.43 -15.89 11.06
N ASP A 165 -37.68 -16.32 11.21
CA ASP A 165 -38.71 -16.16 10.20
C ASP A 165 -39.34 -14.76 10.18
N LYS A 166 -39.06 -13.93 11.19
CA LYS A 166 -39.64 -12.59 11.35
C LYS A 166 -38.86 -11.50 10.66
N THR A 167 -37.57 -11.73 10.47
CA THR A 167 -36.67 -10.75 9.86
C THR A 167 -36.22 -11.19 8.46
N GLU A 168 -35.92 -10.21 7.61
CA GLU A 168 -35.39 -10.51 6.28
C GLU A 168 -34.03 -11.22 6.39
N PRO A 169 -33.73 -12.23 5.55
CA PRO A 169 -32.45 -12.90 5.55
C PRO A 169 -31.29 -11.91 5.30
N GLY A 170 -30.19 -12.10 6.02
CA GLY A 170 -29.04 -11.21 5.96
C GLY A 170 -29.19 -9.93 6.79
N THR A 171 -30.21 -9.84 7.65
CA THR A 171 -30.33 -8.74 8.62
C THR A 171 -29.54 -9.06 9.87
N ILE A 172 -28.90 -8.07 10.46
CA ILE A 172 -28.14 -8.24 11.70
C ILE A 172 -29.13 -8.35 12.88
N LEU A 173 -29.10 -9.48 13.57
CA LEU A 173 -29.94 -9.75 14.72
C LEU A 173 -29.27 -9.36 16.03
N GLN A 174 -27.97 -9.66 16.16
CA GLN A 174 -27.21 -9.41 17.37
C GLN A 174 -25.78 -8.99 17.05
N GLU A 175 -25.28 -8.01 17.80
CA GLU A 175 -23.87 -7.62 17.81
C GLU A 175 -23.17 -8.40 18.94
N LEU A 176 -22.20 -9.26 18.57
CA LEU A 176 -21.39 -10.02 19.52
C LEU A 176 -20.19 -9.22 20.01
N GLN A 177 -19.61 -8.42 19.12
CA GLN A 177 -18.51 -7.53 19.42
C GLN A 177 -18.64 -6.25 18.59
N ALA A 178 -18.49 -5.12 19.23
CA ALA A 178 -18.63 -3.83 18.57
C ALA A 178 -17.49 -3.56 17.59
N GLY A 179 -17.83 -3.12 16.39
CA GLY A 179 -16.89 -2.61 15.39
C GLY A 179 -16.61 -1.13 15.59
N TYR A 180 -15.44 -0.69 15.13
CA TYR A 180 -15.01 0.70 15.24
C TYR A 180 -14.28 1.17 13.99
N MET A 181 -14.40 2.46 13.71
CA MET A 181 -13.71 3.18 12.63
C MET A 181 -12.89 4.32 13.21
N LEU A 182 -11.72 4.57 12.62
CA LEU A 182 -10.94 5.80 12.85
C LEU A 182 -11.10 6.68 11.61
N ALA A 183 -11.81 7.80 11.76
CA ALA A 183 -12.25 8.61 10.64
C ALA A 183 -12.96 7.74 9.56
N ASP A 184 -12.35 7.60 8.37
CA ASP A 184 -12.91 6.81 7.27
C ASP A 184 -12.31 5.40 7.16
N ARG A 185 -11.40 5.02 8.06
CA ARG A 185 -10.70 3.73 8.02
C ARG A 185 -11.24 2.78 9.08
N LEU A 186 -11.55 1.56 8.65
CA LEU A 186 -11.99 0.51 9.55
C LEU A 186 -10.86 0.06 10.49
N LEU A 187 -11.05 0.18 11.81
CA LEU A 187 -10.16 -0.37 12.83
C LEU A 187 -10.43 -1.86 13.05
N ARG A 188 -11.71 -2.21 13.18
CA ARG A 188 -12.19 -3.55 13.43
C ARG A 188 -13.63 -3.69 12.96
N PRO A 189 -14.01 -4.74 12.20
CA PRO A 189 -15.40 -5.01 11.86
C PRO A 189 -16.23 -5.35 13.10
N SER A 190 -17.54 -5.10 13.04
CA SER A 190 -18.47 -5.61 14.05
C SER A 190 -18.66 -7.11 13.84
N LEU A 191 -18.48 -7.91 14.89
CA LEU A 191 -18.85 -9.32 14.87
C LEU A 191 -20.35 -9.43 15.13
N VAL A 192 -21.07 -10.03 14.19
CA VAL A 192 -22.54 -10.04 14.20
C VAL A 192 -23.10 -11.43 13.94
N SER A 193 -24.30 -11.67 14.46
CA SER A 193 -25.15 -12.79 14.06
C SER A 193 -26.18 -12.29 13.06
N VAL A 194 -26.34 -13.00 11.95
CA VAL A 194 -27.26 -12.62 10.88
C VAL A 194 -28.45 -13.57 10.79
N SER A 195 -29.58 -13.06 10.32
CA SER A 195 -30.79 -13.84 10.11
C SER A 195 -30.63 -14.76 8.89
N LYS A 196 -31.11 -16.00 9.03
CA LYS A 196 -31.27 -16.96 7.95
C LYS A 196 -32.70 -17.46 7.94
N LYS A 197 -33.28 -17.63 6.75
CA LYS A 197 -34.59 -18.32 6.64
C LYS A 197 -34.44 -19.76 7.04
N LYS A 198 -35.41 -20.27 7.80
CA LYS A 198 -35.52 -21.68 8.14
C LYS A 198 -35.56 -22.51 6.87
N SER A 199 -34.66 -23.47 6.73
CA SER A 199 -34.66 -24.36 5.57
C SER A 199 -35.80 -25.35 5.74
N THR A 200 -36.74 -25.35 4.81
CA THR A 200 -37.88 -26.30 4.73
C THR A 200 -37.47 -27.79 4.59
N LYS A 201 -36.17 -28.08 4.62
CA LYS A 201 -35.66 -29.47 4.56
C LYS A 201 -35.79 -30.26 5.84
N ASP A 202 -36.03 -29.62 7.00
CA ASP A 202 -36.22 -30.34 8.26
C ASP A 202 -37.64 -30.75 8.54
N GLU A 203 -38.65 -30.23 7.82
CA GLU A 203 -40.04 -30.68 7.90
C GLU A 203 -40.26 -31.98 7.12
N GLU A 204 -39.62 -32.21 5.99
CA GLU A 204 -39.73 -33.47 5.28
C GLU A 204 -39.14 -34.70 5.97
N ASN A 205 -38.22 -34.49 6.96
CA ASN A 205 -37.66 -35.59 7.76
C ASN A 205 -38.46 -35.92 9.03
N LYS A 206 -39.35 -35.04 9.50
CA LYS A 206 -40.25 -35.34 10.59
C LYS A 206 -41.44 -36.14 10.18
N ASP A 207 -42.04 -35.81 9.00
CA ASP A 207 -43.19 -36.55 8.48
C ASP A 207 -42.83 -37.98 8.02
N LYS A 208 -41.56 -38.26 7.71
CA LYS A 208 -41.09 -39.63 7.41
C LYS A 208 -40.77 -40.46 8.64
N LYS A 209 -40.70 -39.90 9.84
CA LYS A 209 -40.48 -40.63 11.10
C LYS A 209 -41.78 -40.96 11.86
N GLU A 210 -42.88 -40.23 11.59
CA GLU A 210 -44.19 -40.53 12.18
C GLU A 210 -45.05 -41.48 11.33
N ALA A 211 -44.57 -41.84 10.12
CA ALA A 211 -45.26 -42.78 9.21
C ALA A 211 -44.63 -44.19 9.20
N LYS A 212 -43.93 -44.58 10.28
CA LYS A 212 -43.36 -45.94 10.39
C LYS A 212 -43.71 -46.56 11.76
#